data_9420c4ef4d756ee54631df51ab58edff
#
_entry.id   9420c4ef4d756ee54631df51ab58edff
#
_cell.length_a   1.000
_cell.length_b   1.000
_cell.length_c   1.000
_cell.angle_alpha   90.00
_cell.angle_beta   90.00
_cell.angle_gamma   90.00
#
_symmetry.space_group_name_H-M   'P 1'
#
loop_
_entity.id
_entity.type
_entity.pdbx_description
1 polymer ?
#
loop_
_entity_poly.entity_id
_entity_poly.type
_entity_poly.pdbx_seq_one_letter_code
_entity_poly.pdbx_strand_id
1 'polypeptide(L)'
;MGWMALSRRLCATVVFLLLAVLGVIMLAGCARNPTVGSVSMLPIPTGEARLWFYRPYLPSETLNMTKVSMNGAYAGYAQLGGAFYRDVPPGVYHIEVESYGRDFNQSTNVALVAGQEAYVRVESLRSWATDSGRGRTVGRDTFYARLILPQIARAEIAQSLFDGGS
;
A
#
# COMPACT_ATOMS: atom_id res chain seq x y z
N MET A 1 35.39 55.05 -2.50
CA MET A 1 33.92 54.80 -2.37
C MET A 1 33.37 53.62 -3.18
N GLY A 2 34.16 52.83 -3.92
CA GLY A 2 33.70 51.76 -4.80
C GLY A 2 33.57 50.34 -4.15
N TRP A 3 34.31 50.06 -3.09
CA TRP A 3 34.41 48.71 -2.53
C TRP A 3 33.15 48.26 -1.74
N MET A 4 32.47 49.18 -1.08
CA MET A 4 31.24 48.87 -0.33
C MET A 4 30.03 48.57 -1.24
N ALA A 5 30.00 49.09 -2.44
CA ALA A 5 28.92 48.83 -3.40
C ALA A 5 29.07 47.44 -4.08
N LEU A 6 30.32 47.00 -4.27
CA LEU A 6 30.63 45.70 -4.88
C LEU A 6 30.30 44.53 -3.92
N SER A 7 30.64 44.72 -2.64
CA SER A 7 30.33 43.68 -1.60
C SER A 7 28.84 43.51 -1.37
N ARG A 8 28.04 44.57 -1.44
CA ARG A 8 26.57 44.50 -1.31
C ARG A 8 25.91 43.76 -2.48
N ARG A 9 26.40 43.95 -3.71
CA ARG A 9 25.89 43.25 -4.89
C ARG A 9 26.25 41.77 -4.88
N LEU A 10 27.48 41.44 -4.47
CA LEU A 10 27.89 40.03 -4.30
C LEU A 10 27.07 39.30 -3.21
N CYS A 11 26.82 39.94 -2.09
CA CYS A 11 26.03 39.39 -1.01
C CYS A 11 24.56 39.14 -1.45
N ALA A 12 23.97 40.08 -2.20
CA ALA A 12 22.62 39.97 -2.71
C ALA A 12 22.48 38.82 -3.73
N THR A 13 23.45 38.64 -4.63
CA THR A 13 23.43 37.54 -5.61
C THR A 13 23.61 36.16 -4.95
N VAL A 14 24.46 36.04 -3.94
CA VAL A 14 24.65 34.81 -3.19
C VAL A 14 23.38 34.44 -2.42
N VAL A 15 22.72 35.39 -1.78
CA VAL A 15 21.45 35.17 -1.08
C VAL A 15 20.35 34.75 -2.05
N PHE A 16 20.28 35.37 -3.24
CA PHE A 16 19.30 35.02 -4.27
C PHE A 16 19.51 33.59 -4.80
N LEU A 17 20.78 33.22 -5.02
CA LEU A 17 21.14 31.83 -5.44
C LEU A 17 20.80 30.80 -4.37
N LEU A 18 21.07 31.10 -3.10
CA LEU A 18 20.73 30.21 -1.98
C LEU A 18 19.21 30.04 -1.83
N LEU A 19 18.44 31.12 -1.99
CA LEU A 19 16.97 31.04 -1.96
C LEU A 19 16.41 30.26 -3.16
N ALA A 20 16.99 30.40 -4.35
CA ALA A 20 16.60 29.64 -5.53
C ALA A 20 16.88 28.15 -5.37
N VAL A 21 18.06 27.78 -4.83
CA VAL A 21 18.42 26.39 -4.56
C VAL A 21 17.51 25.80 -3.47
N LEU A 22 17.22 26.56 -2.41
CA LEU A 22 16.29 26.11 -1.36
C LEU A 22 14.88 25.92 -1.90
N GLY A 23 14.42 26.78 -2.81
CA GLY A 23 13.12 26.66 -3.49
C GLY A 23 13.02 25.40 -4.35
N VAL A 24 14.08 25.03 -5.07
CA VAL A 24 14.14 23.82 -5.89
C VAL A 24 14.11 22.56 -5.01
N ILE A 25 14.79 22.57 -3.86
CA ILE A 25 14.80 21.44 -2.92
C ILE A 25 13.40 21.22 -2.31
N MET A 26 12.65 22.30 -2.03
CA MET A 26 11.29 22.19 -1.48
C MET A 26 10.26 21.66 -2.50
N LEU A 27 10.50 21.82 -3.81
CA LEU A 27 9.62 21.28 -4.86
C LEU A 27 9.82 19.77 -5.10
N ALA A 28 10.96 19.20 -4.70
CA ALA A 28 11.24 17.76 -4.85
C ALA A 28 10.60 16.87 -3.77
N GLY A 29 9.92 17.46 -2.77
CA GLY A 29 9.54 16.78 -1.53
C GLY A 29 8.20 16.02 -1.53
N CYS A 30 7.45 15.94 -2.64
CA CYS A 30 6.16 15.23 -2.68
C CYS A 30 6.12 14.16 -3.77
N ALA A 31 7.10 13.26 -3.81
CA ALA A 31 6.97 12.05 -4.62
C ALA A 31 5.91 11.15 -3.97
N ARG A 32 4.67 11.20 -4.48
CA ARG A 32 3.66 10.20 -4.17
C ARG A 32 4.06 8.89 -4.83
N ASN A 33 3.82 7.77 -4.15
CA ASN A 33 3.96 6.48 -4.80
C ASN A 33 3.09 6.45 -6.07
N PRO A 34 3.62 5.92 -7.18
CA PRO A 34 2.85 5.80 -8.41
C PRO A 34 1.66 4.85 -8.18
N THR A 35 0.61 4.99 -8.98
CA THR A 35 -0.48 4.01 -8.99
C THR A 35 -0.08 2.77 -9.79
N VAL A 36 -0.66 1.61 -9.46
CA VAL A 36 -0.42 0.37 -10.21
C VAL A 36 -0.65 0.55 -11.71
N GLY A 37 -1.70 1.27 -12.09
CA GLY A 37 -2.00 1.55 -13.51
C GLY A 37 -1.00 2.46 -14.22
N SER A 38 -0.14 3.18 -13.49
CA SER A 38 0.86 4.09 -14.04
C SER A 38 2.28 3.51 -14.11
N VAL A 39 2.52 2.34 -13.51
CA VAL A 39 3.82 1.67 -13.55
C VAL A 39 3.85 0.58 -14.61
N SER A 40 5.00 0.48 -15.29
CA SER A 40 5.27 -0.68 -16.15
C SER A 40 5.60 -1.88 -15.28
N MET A 41 4.69 -2.85 -15.24
CA MET A 41 4.90 -4.08 -14.47
C MET A 41 5.90 -4.98 -15.18
N LEU A 42 6.81 -5.55 -14.39
CA LEU A 42 7.67 -6.62 -14.88
C LEU A 42 6.82 -7.85 -15.25
N PRO A 43 7.19 -8.59 -16.30
CA PRO A 43 6.52 -9.85 -16.62
C PRO A 43 6.65 -10.82 -15.45
N ILE A 44 5.67 -11.71 -15.31
CA ILE A 44 5.75 -12.81 -14.33
C ILE A 44 6.97 -13.68 -14.68
N PRO A 45 7.84 -14.00 -13.73
CA PRO A 45 8.99 -14.86 -13.99
C PRO A 45 8.55 -16.23 -14.53
N THR A 46 9.37 -16.80 -15.41
CA THR A 46 9.06 -18.10 -16.02
C THR A 46 8.88 -19.18 -14.96
N GLY A 47 7.75 -19.87 -15.01
CA GLY A 47 7.42 -20.93 -14.05
C GLY A 47 6.76 -20.45 -12.76
N GLU A 48 6.61 -19.15 -12.58
CA GLU A 48 5.94 -18.56 -11.41
C GLU A 48 4.52 -18.08 -11.74
N ALA A 49 3.79 -17.73 -10.70
CA ALA A 49 2.50 -17.07 -10.74
C ALA A 49 2.55 -15.79 -9.91
N ARG A 50 1.68 -14.85 -10.17
CA ARG A 50 1.62 -13.59 -9.44
C ARG A 50 0.38 -13.52 -8.58
N LEU A 51 0.58 -13.26 -7.28
CA LEU A 51 -0.50 -13.03 -6.32
C LEU A 51 -0.50 -11.57 -5.89
N TRP A 52 -1.54 -10.86 -6.27
CA TRP A 52 -1.77 -9.48 -5.89
C TRP A 52 -2.53 -9.40 -4.57
N PHE A 53 -2.11 -8.44 -3.73
CA PHE A 53 -2.80 -8.03 -2.52
C PHE A 53 -3.11 -6.55 -2.64
N TYR A 54 -4.35 -6.15 -2.39
CA TYR A 54 -4.74 -4.76 -2.49
C TYR A 54 -5.87 -4.42 -1.53
N ARG A 55 -5.95 -3.15 -1.18
CA ARG A 55 -7.00 -2.62 -0.31
C ARG A 55 -7.52 -1.33 -0.92
N PRO A 56 -8.73 -1.31 -1.53
CA PRO A 56 -9.26 -0.13 -2.17
C PRO A 56 -9.48 0.99 -1.14
N TYR A 57 -9.37 2.24 -1.59
CA TYR A 57 -9.67 3.38 -0.74
C TYR A 57 -11.18 3.56 -0.62
N LEU A 58 -11.75 3.10 0.49
CA LEU A 58 -13.16 3.27 0.82
C LEU A 58 -13.29 4.11 2.10
N PRO A 59 -14.12 5.17 2.11
CA PRO A 59 -14.25 6.07 3.26
C PRO A 59 -14.74 5.40 4.55
N SER A 60 -15.41 4.26 4.42
CA SER A 60 -15.95 3.48 5.56
C SER A 60 -14.91 2.56 6.21
N GLU A 61 -13.75 2.36 5.56
CA GLU A 61 -12.72 1.48 6.09
C GLU A 61 -11.80 2.18 7.10
N THR A 62 -11.18 1.38 7.96
CA THR A 62 -10.19 1.88 8.91
C THR A 62 -8.90 2.29 8.22
N LEU A 63 -8.19 3.27 8.79
CA LEU A 63 -6.85 3.68 8.34
C LEU A 63 -5.75 2.74 8.85
N ASN A 64 -6.06 1.83 9.78
CA ASN A 64 -5.08 0.91 10.32
C ASN A 64 -4.62 -0.08 9.23
N MET A 65 -3.32 -0.29 9.14
CA MET A 65 -2.73 -1.30 8.28
C MET A 65 -2.86 -2.69 8.92
N THR A 66 -2.95 -3.73 8.10
CA THR A 66 -2.90 -5.11 8.57
C THR A 66 -1.79 -5.89 7.88
N LYS A 67 -1.18 -6.79 8.64
CA LYS A 67 -0.20 -7.74 8.11
C LYS A 67 -0.92 -8.84 7.33
N VAL A 68 -0.39 -9.14 6.15
CA VAL A 68 -0.81 -10.26 5.32
C VAL A 68 0.22 -11.37 5.45
N SER A 69 -0.24 -12.59 5.66
CA SER A 69 0.57 -13.80 5.69
C SER A 69 0.11 -14.77 4.60
N MET A 70 1.06 -15.52 4.07
CA MET A 70 0.86 -16.55 3.05
C MET A 70 1.51 -17.84 3.52
N ASN A 71 0.71 -18.88 3.74
CA ASN A 71 1.16 -20.13 4.38
C ASN A 71 1.91 -19.89 5.72
N GLY A 72 1.45 -18.91 6.51
CA GLY A 72 2.07 -18.52 7.78
C GLY A 72 3.31 -17.61 7.65
N ALA A 73 3.89 -17.46 6.45
CA ALA A 73 5.01 -16.55 6.21
C ALA A 73 4.50 -15.12 5.93
N TYR A 74 5.29 -14.11 6.33
CA TYR A 74 4.99 -12.71 6.07
C TYR A 74 4.99 -12.41 4.57
N ALA A 75 3.90 -11.86 4.05
CA ALA A 75 3.78 -11.44 2.66
C ALA A 75 3.88 -9.91 2.47
N GLY A 76 3.38 -9.11 3.39
CA GLY A 76 3.40 -7.66 3.32
C GLY A 76 2.40 -7.00 4.26
N TYR A 77 2.24 -5.69 4.12
CA TYR A 77 1.20 -4.92 4.80
C TYR A 77 0.17 -4.42 3.80
N ALA A 78 -1.11 -4.62 4.11
CA ALA A 78 -2.22 -4.04 3.37
C ALA A 78 -2.61 -2.69 3.97
N GLN A 79 -2.14 -1.61 3.34
CA GLN A 79 -2.53 -0.24 3.67
C GLN A 79 -3.72 0.22 2.83
N LEU A 80 -4.52 1.13 3.37
CA LEU A 80 -5.69 1.67 2.69
C LEU A 80 -5.27 2.40 1.40
N GLY A 81 -5.87 2.02 0.27
CA GLY A 81 -5.51 2.55 -1.05
C GLY A 81 -4.22 2.00 -1.64
N GLY A 82 -3.57 1.01 -1.01
CA GLY A 82 -2.32 0.40 -1.45
C GLY A 82 -2.49 -0.94 -2.15
N ALA A 83 -1.48 -1.32 -2.92
CA ALA A 83 -1.37 -2.63 -3.56
C ALA A 83 0.08 -3.08 -3.70
N PHE A 84 0.31 -4.37 -3.51
CA PHE A 84 1.59 -5.03 -3.74
C PHE A 84 1.37 -6.43 -4.31
N TYR A 85 2.43 -7.06 -4.84
CA TYR A 85 2.34 -8.43 -5.30
C TYR A 85 3.49 -9.30 -4.78
N ARG A 86 3.31 -10.62 -4.92
CA ARG A 86 4.34 -11.64 -4.78
C ARG A 86 4.31 -12.56 -5.98
N ASP A 87 5.49 -12.76 -6.58
CA ASP A 87 5.68 -13.82 -7.56
C ASP A 87 6.07 -15.09 -6.80
N VAL A 88 5.36 -16.18 -7.09
CA VAL A 88 5.43 -17.40 -6.27
C VAL A 88 5.35 -18.64 -7.17
N PRO A 89 5.95 -19.77 -6.77
CA PRO A 89 5.77 -21.05 -7.47
C PRO A 89 4.29 -21.43 -7.57
N PRO A 90 3.90 -22.25 -8.58
CA PRO A 90 2.56 -22.83 -8.62
C PRO A 90 2.26 -23.64 -7.36
N GLY A 91 1.02 -23.52 -6.85
CA GLY A 91 0.65 -24.20 -5.62
C GLY A 91 -0.65 -23.69 -5.02
N VAL A 92 -0.97 -24.17 -3.83
CA VAL A 92 -2.09 -23.70 -3.04
C VAL A 92 -1.56 -22.86 -1.87
N TYR A 93 -2.08 -21.66 -1.74
CA TYR A 93 -1.65 -20.69 -0.73
C TYR A 93 -2.82 -20.36 0.20
N HIS A 94 -2.58 -20.52 1.49
CA HIS A 94 -3.49 -20.05 2.53
C HIS A 94 -3.14 -18.63 2.88
N ILE A 95 -4.07 -17.71 2.68
CA ILE A 95 -3.88 -16.28 2.90
C ILE A 95 -4.63 -15.87 4.15
N GLU A 96 -3.90 -15.29 5.09
CA GLU A 96 -4.43 -14.78 6.36
C GLU A 96 -4.11 -13.30 6.50
N VAL A 97 -4.99 -12.57 7.16
CA VAL A 97 -4.79 -11.19 7.56
C VAL A 97 -4.83 -11.08 9.08
N GLU A 98 -3.89 -10.32 9.64
CA GLU A 98 -3.87 -10.07 11.07
C GLU A 98 -5.08 -9.21 11.45
N SER A 99 -5.82 -9.62 12.47
CA SER A 99 -7.06 -8.97 12.86
C SER A 99 -7.24 -8.97 14.37
N TYR A 100 -7.65 -7.85 14.93
CA TYR A 100 -8.01 -7.75 16.34
C TYR A 100 -9.37 -8.40 16.65
N GLY A 101 -10.31 -8.29 15.71
CA GLY A 101 -11.60 -8.99 15.77
C GLY A 101 -11.46 -10.39 15.17
N ARG A 102 -12.01 -11.39 15.84
CA ARG A 102 -12.13 -12.75 15.29
C ARG A 102 -13.53 -12.94 14.76
N ASP A 103 -13.60 -13.40 13.51
CA ASP A 103 -14.84 -13.70 12.83
C ASP A 103 -14.62 -14.91 11.89
N PHE A 104 -15.70 -15.40 11.31
CA PHE A 104 -15.63 -16.47 10.32
C PHE A 104 -15.12 -15.92 8.98
N ASN A 105 -14.46 -16.79 8.21
CA ASN A 105 -14.03 -16.49 6.84
C ASN A 105 -13.07 -15.28 6.70
N GLN A 106 -12.16 -15.07 7.65
CA GLN A 106 -11.16 -14.01 7.57
C GLN A 106 -10.01 -14.36 6.64
N SER A 107 -9.82 -15.62 6.30
CA SER A 107 -8.79 -16.15 5.41
C SER A 107 -9.38 -16.67 4.10
N THR A 108 -8.53 -16.88 3.10
CA THR A 108 -8.89 -17.49 1.83
C THR A 108 -7.79 -18.41 1.33
N ASN A 109 -8.16 -19.41 0.51
CA ASN A 109 -7.21 -20.27 -0.19
C ASN A 109 -7.18 -19.90 -1.67
N VAL A 110 -5.97 -19.82 -2.24
CA VAL A 110 -5.75 -19.48 -3.63
C VAL A 110 -4.91 -20.57 -4.28
N ALA A 111 -5.45 -21.22 -5.32
CA ALA A 111 -4.71 -22.14 -6.15
C ALA A 111 -4.14 -21.39 -7.35
N LEU A 112 -2.85 -21.55 -7.62
CA LEU A 112 -2.11 -20.85 -8.67
C LEU A 112 -1.43 -21.86 -9.59
N VAL A 113 -1.47 -21.59 -10.89
CA VAL A 113 -0.67 -22.26 -11.91
C VAL A 113 0.31 -21.27 -12.54
N ALA A 114 1.39 -21.77 -13.13
CA ALA A 114 2.41 -20.93 -13.76
C ALA A 114 1.82 -19.95 -14.78
N GLY A 115 2.27 -18.70 -14.75
CA GLY A 115 1.79 -17.61 -15.60
C GLY A 115 0.44 -17.02 -15.19
N GLN A 116 -0.20 -17.53 -14.14
CA GLN A 116 -1.48 -17.02 -13.66
C GLN A 116 -1.31 -15.80 -12.74
N GLU A 117 -2.27 -14.87 -12.83
CA GLU A 117 -2.49 -13.84 -11.80
C GLU A 117 -3.73 -14.14 -10.99
N ALA A 118 -3.63 -13.94 -9.68
CA ALA A 118 -4.77 -13.96 -8.78
C ALA A 118 -4.76 -12.70 -7.89
N TYR A 119 -5.92 -12.35 -7.34
CA TYR A 119 -6.13 -11.07 -6.68
C TYR A 119 -6.85 -11.27 -5.36
N VAL A 120 -6.18 -10.88 -4.27
CA VAL A 120 -6.75 -10.90 -2.92
C VAL A 120 -7.01 -9.47 -2.48
N ARG A 121 -8.27 -9.15 -2.29
CA ARG A 121 -8.71 -7.89 -1.69
C ARG A 121 -8.73 -8.03 -0.18
N VAL A 122 -8.10 -7.08 0.51
CA VAL A 122 -8.19 -6.96 1.96
C VAL A 122 -9.29 -5.95 2.29
N GLU A 123 -10.22 -6.35 3.11
CA GLU A 123 -11.36 -5.54 3.54
C GLU A 123 -11.33 -5.40 5.05
N SER A 124 -11.82 -4.27 5.58
CA SER A 124 -12.02 -4.10 7.01
C SER A 124 -13.47 -3.85 7.36
N LEU A 125 -13.87 -4.44 8.47
CA LEU A 125 -15.14 -4.14 9.11
C LEU A 125 -14.84 -3.54 10.49
N ARG A 126 -15.28 -2.30 10.73
CA ARG A 126 -15.20 -1.71 12.05
C ARG A 126 -16.34 -2.21 12.91
N SER A 127 -16.02 -2.98 13.94
CA SER A 127 -16.96 -3.38 14.98
C SER A 127 -16.73 -2.59 16.27
N TRP A 128 -17.80 -2.32 17.00
CA TRP A 128 -17.74 -1.67 18.31
C TRP A 128 -18.01 -2.72 19.39
N ALA A 129 -17.04 -2.93 20.27
CA ALA A 129 -17.25 -3.76 21.45
C ALA A 129 -17.36 -2.86 22.68
N THR A 130 -18.41 -3.03 23.46
CA THR A 130 -18.55 -2.38 24.75
C THR A 130 -17.89 -3.25 25.81
N ASP A 131 -16.85 -2.73 26.46
CA ASP A 131 -16.29 -3.37 27.65
C ASP A 131 -17.26 -3.11 28.80
N SER A 132 -18.05 -4.13 29.14
CA SER A 132 -19.07 -4.09 30.18
C SER A 132 -18.53 -3.83 31.59
N GLY A 133 -17.21 -3.98 31.80
CA GLY A 133 -16.56 -3.73 33.09
C GLY A 133 -16.11 -2.28 33.32
N ARG A 134 -15.95 -1.47 32.25
CA ARG A 134 -15.39 -0.11 32.31
C ARG A 134 -16.18 0.96 31.56
N GLY A 135 -17.30 0.61 30.98
CA GLY A 135 -18.14 1.56 30.22
C GLY A 135 -17.47 2.19 28.98
N ARG A 136 -16.33 1.64 28.54
CA ARG A 136 -15.62 2.12 27.34
C ARG A 136 -16.03 1.33 26.13
N THR A 137 -16.46 2.03 25.09
CA THR A 137 -16.63 1.46 23.76
C THR A 137 -15.28 1.46 23.06
N VAL A 138 -14.77 0.27 22.70
CA VAL A 138 -13.52 0.12 21.97
C VAL A 138 -13.86 -0.31 20.54
N GLY A 139 -13.41 0.46 19.57
CA GLY A 139 -13.48 0.05 18.16
C GLY A 139 -12.47 -1.08 17.92
N ARG A 140 -12.94 -2.18 17.35
CA ARG A 140 -12.08 -3.27 16.89
C ARG A 140 -12.19 -3.37 15.38
N ASP A 141 -11.05 -3.33 14.72
CA ASP A 141 -10.99 -3.56 13.29
C ASP A 141 -10.87 -5.06 13.03
N THR A 142 -11.78 -5.58 12.24
CA THR A 142 -11.77 -6.97 11.78
C THR A 142 -11.43 -6.96 10.30
N PHE A 143 -10.38 -7.70 9.91
CA PHE A 143 -9.91 -7.75 8.54
C PHE A 143 -10.23 -9.09 7.89
N TYR A 144 -10.43 -9.07 6.59
CA TYR A 144 -10.78 -10.22 5.76
C TYR A 144 -9.94 -10.25 4.50
N ALA A 145 -9.50 -11.43 4.09
CA ALA A 145 -8.90 -11.69 2.80
C ALA A 145 -9.96 -12.30 1.85
N ARG A 146 -10.18 -11.66 0.70
CA ARG A 146 -11.18 -12.09 -0.30
C ARG A 146 -10.54 -12.31 -1.65
N LEU A 147 -10.72 -13.50 -2.21
CA LEU A 147 -10.34 -13.77 -3.60
C LEU A 147 -11.35 -13.09 -4.53
N ILE A 148 -10.85 -12.23 -5.42
CA ILE A 148 -11.68 -11.42 -6.32
C ILE A 148 -11.42 -11.85 -7.77
N LEU A 149 -12.47 -11.83 -8.56
CA LEU A 149 -12.39 -12.13 -9.99
C LEU A 149 -11.47 -11.12 -10.70
N PRO A 150 -10.57 -11.59 -11.59
CA PRO A 150 -9.58 -10.70 -12.24
C PRO A 150 -10.18 -9.48 -12.95
N GLN A 151 -11.37 -9.61 -13.54
CA GLN A 151 -12.05 -8.52 -14.25
C GLN A 151 -12.42 -7.36 -13.32
N ILE A 152 -12.81 -7.66 -12.08
CA ILE A 152 -13.16 -6.68 -11.05
C ILE A 152 -11.86 -6.12 -10.44
N ALA A 153 -10.98 -7.01 -10.03
CA ALA A 153 -9.77 -6.66 -9.31
C ALA A 153 -8.83 -5.75 -10.12
N ARG A 154 -8.67 -5.98 -11.43
CA ARG A 154 -7.81 -5.15 -12.28
C ARG A 154 -8.28 -3.69 -12.36
N ALA A 155 -9.58 -3.45 -12.37
CA ALA A 155 -10.12 -2.10 -12.37
C ALA A 155 -9.89 -1.40 -11.02
N GLU A 156 -10.06 -2.11 -9.91
CA GLU A 156 -9.87 -1.58 -8.56
C GLU A 156 -8.38 -1.31 -8.28
N ILE A 157 -7.50 -2.25 -8.62
CA ILE A 157 -6.08 -2.17 -8.31
C ILE A 157 -5.35 -1.11 -9.14
N ALA A 158 -5.82 -0.81 -10.34
CA ALA A 158 -5.19 0.19 -11.21
C ALA A 158 -5.08 1.58 -10.56
N GLN A 159 -5.99 1.90 -9.65
CA GLN A 159 -6.02 3.17 -8.92
C GLN A 159 -5.30 3.11 -7.56
N SER A 160 -4.90 1.92 -7.12
CA SER A 160 -4.16 1.74 -5.87
C SER A 160 -2.73 2.25 -5.99
N LEU A 161 -2.19 2.81 -4.90
CA LEU A 161 -0.77 3.14 -4.81
C LEU A 161 0.06 1.86 -4.85
N PHE A 162 1.13 1.87 -5.64
CA PHE A 162 1.98 0.69 -5.77
C PHE A 162 3.02 0.67 -4.66
N ASP A 163 2.95 -0.34 -3.79
CA ASP A 163 3.80 -0.52 -2.61
C ASP A 163 4.93 -1.54 -2.84
N GLY A 164 5.13 -1.98 -4.08
CA GLY A 164 6.21 -2.87 -4.46
C GLY A 164 5.76 -4.28 -4.86
N GLY A 165 6.75 -5.09 -5.26
CA GLY A 165 6.57 -6.47 -5.66
C GLY A 165 7.88 -7.24 -5.66
N SER A 166 7.80 -8.56 -5.49
CA SER A 166 8.97 -9.48 -5.52
C SER A 166 8.51 -10.88 -5.89
#